data_3f145af8bb76475d71352412207b0a2c
#
_entry.id   3f145af8bb76475d71352412207b0a2c
#
_cell.length_a   1.000
_cell.length_b   1.000
_cell.length_c   1.000
_cell.angle_alpha   90.00
_cell.angle_beta   90.00
_cell.angle_gamma   90.00
#
_symmetry.space_group_name_H-M   'P 1'
#
loop_
_entity.id
_entity.type
_entity.pdbx_description
1 polymer ?
#
loop_
_entity_poly.entity_id
_entity_poly.type
_entity_poly.pdbx_seq_one_letter_code
_entity_poly.pdbx_strand_id
1 'polypeptide(L)'
;MKKSLIAAALAATFITGCSEPQTTSSEVQTASTENTVVSNKAELGSFGVDLSARNEAVKPGDDFFMYASGTWYDNYNMPADKTRYGAFSALAERSEDRVKKIIEDIAARKELNAEEQLVADFYNSYMDTDTLNELGVKPIQPLLNQISNMESTDDLAYVFGQSWLSGLRTPIGGGMWFNRLDPNKYEMSLGAGGLGLPDRSYYLEDAERFVKTREAYVAHIADMLKFANVDNTTERAKAILELETKIAQGHWPREKRRNRDLSLNQIKREDLASTYPGFNWDVYFEQTGYK
;
A
#
# COMPACT_ATOMS: atom_id res chain seq x y z
N MET A 1 -51.56 4.71 20.79
CA MET A 1 -52.08 5.31 22.04
C MET A 1 -50.93 5.41 23.03
N LYS A 2 -50.82 6.66 23.61
CA LYS A 2 -49.95 7.12 24.74
C LYS A 2 -48.44 7.10 24.50
N LYS A 3 -47.72 8.17 24.14
CA LYS A 3 -47.48 9.52 24.69
C LYS A 3 -47.16 9.58 26.20
N SER A 4 -45.92 9.97 26.51
CA SER A 4 -45.49 10.93 27.54
C SER A 4 -43.94 10.95 27.51
N LEU A 5 -43.25 11.97 27.10
CA LEU A 5 -42.99 13.30 27.63
C LEU A 5 -42.56 13.31 29.12
N ILE A 6 -41.31 13.69 29.38
CA ILE A 6 -40.93 14.70 30.37
C ILE A 6 -39.63 15.35 29.94
N ALA A 7 -39.67 16.67 29.96
CA ALA A 7 -38.65 17.62 29.59
C ALA A 7 -37.96 18.22 30.85
N ALA A 8 -36.75 18.74 30.60
CA ALA A 8 -36.15 19.98 31.16
C ALA A 8 -35.70 20.00 32.62
N ALA A 9 -34.46 20.40 32.85
CA ALA A 9 -34.12 21.69 33.44
C ALA A 9 -32.61 21.97 33.38
N LEU A 10 -32.25 23.06 32.72
CA LEU A 10 -31.00 23.82 32.90
C LEU A 10 -30.96 24.44 34.31
N ALA A 11 -29.75 24.49 34.91
CA ALA A 11 -29.33 25.63 35.75
C ALA A 11 -27.83 25.69 35.83
N ALA A 12 -27.26 26.77 35.34
CA ALA A 12 -25.89 27.20 35.50
C ALA A 12 -25.69 27.81 36.88
N THR A 13 -24.51 27.57 37.50
CA THR A 13 -23.94 28.56 38.43
C THR A 13 -22.40 28.39 38.45
N PHE A 14 -21.75 29.45 38.06
CA PHE A 14 -20.30 29.69 38.32
C PHE A 14 -20.15 30.09 39.80
N ILE A 15 -19.16 29.52 40.49
CA ILE A 15 -18.41 30.20 41.56
C ILE A 15 -16.99 29.62 41.63
N THR A 16 -16.05 30.54 41.56
CA THR A 16 -14.62 30.44 41.83
C THR A 16 -14.30 30.06 43.29
N GLY A 17 -13.24 29.25 43.48
CA GLY A 17 -12.66 29.04 44.80
C GLY A 17 -11.45 28.15 44.72
N CYS A 18 -10.24 28.75 44.81
CA CYS A 18 -9.00 28.04 45.07
C CYS A 18 -8.98 27.49 46.50
N SER A 19 -8.62 26.23 46.69
CA SER A 19 -7.97 25.75 47.94
C SER A 19 -7.33 24.38 47.66
N GLU A 20 -6.19 24.20 48.28
CA GLU A 20 -5.18 23.10 48.17
C GLU A 20 -5.70 21.72 48.58
N PRO A 21 -4.96 20.64 48.19
CA PRO A 21 -5.50 19.28 48.24
C PRO A 21 -5.29 18.63 49.59
N GLN A 22 -6.34 18.05 50.13
CA GLN A 22 -6.24 17.05 51.21
C GLN A 22 -6.18 15.63 50.55
N THR A 23 -5.12 14.91 50.90
CA THR A 23 -4.92 13.50 50.64
C THR A 23 -5.94 12.61 51.33
N THR A 24 -6.70 11.87 50.56
CA THR A 24 -7.37 10.64 51.02
C THR A 24 -6.92 9.49 50.11
N SER A 25 -6.18 8.58 50.74
CA SER A 25 -5.74 7.31 50.18
C SER A 25 -6.96 6.40 49.92
N SER A 26 -7.22 6.09 48.67
CA SER A 26 -8.03 4.93 48.29
C SER A 26 -7.07 3.93 47.60
N GLU A 27 -6.85 2.81 48.27
CA GLU A 27 -6.13 1.69 47.71
C GLU A 27 -6.86 1.17 46.47
N VAL A 28 -6.30 1.45 45.28
CA VAL A 28 -6.62 0.74 44.05
C VAL A 28 -5.66 -0.42 43.97
N GLN A 29 -6.18 -1.64 44.08
CA GLN A 29 -5.43 -2.87 43.79
C GLN A 29 -4.98 -2.81 42.33
N THR A 30 -3.68 -2.53 42.16
CA THR A 30 -3.01 -2.66 40.86
C THR A 30 -2.81 -4.13 40.57
N ALA A 31 -3.50 -4.61 39.55
CA ALA A 31 -3.10 -5.81 38.82
C ALA A 31 -1.68 -5.59 38.30
N SER A 32 -0.76 -6.47 38.67
CA SER A 32 0.60 -6.47 38.22
C SER A 32 0.68 -6.75 36.71
N THR A 33 0.60 -5.71 35.91
CA THR A 33 1.18 -5.73 34.56
C THR A 33 2.70 -5.72 34.75
N GLU A 34 3.37 -6.75 34.29
CA GLU A 34 4.82 -6.74 34.12
C GLU A 34 5.15 -5.52 33.24
N ASN A 35 5.61 -4.46 33.88
CA ASN A 35 6.21 -3.32 33.23
C ASN A 35 7.46 -3.82 32.51
N THR A 36 7.33 -4.04 31.20
CA THR A 36 8.48 -3.96 30.29
C THR A 36 9.02 -2.56 30.49
N VAL A 37 10.10 -2.45 31.25
CA VAL A 37 10.82 -1.19 31.50
C VAL A 37 11.26 -0.72 30.11
N VAL A 38 10.52 0.19 29.52
CA VAL A 38 10.99 0.92 28.34
C VAL A 38 12.23 1.68 28.82
N SER A 39 13.38 1.20 28.38
CA SER A 39 14.66 1.85 28.68
C SER A 39 14.56 3.29 28.14
N ASN A 40 14.55 4.27 29.04
CA ASN A 40 14.61 5.70 28.69
C ASN A 40 15.97 6.11 28.14
N LYS A 41 16.87 5.16 27.90
CA LYS A 41 18.17 5.41 27.30
C LYS A 41 18.02 5.56 25.80
N ALA A 42 18.50 6.67 25.24
CA ALA A 42 18.57 6.87 23.81
C ALA A 42 19.33 5.71 23.15
N GLU A 43 18.73 5.02 22.21
CA GLU A 43 19.33 3.86 21.54
C GLU A 43 20.42 4.25 20.53
N LEU A 44 20.41 5.51 20.09
CA LEU A 44 21.39 6.10 19.17
C LEU A 44 22.08 7.28 19.85
N GLY A 45 23.09 6.98 20.72
CA GLY A 45 23.82 7.99 21.46
C GLY A 45 22.97 8.84 22.42
N SER A 46 23.56 9.78 23.13
CA SER A 46 22.91 10.59 24.19
C SER A 46 21.83 11.55 23.66
N PHE A 47 21.90 11.94 22.38
CA PHE A 47 20.97 12.86 21.72
C PHE A 47 20.37 12.30 20.41
N GLY A 48 20.36 10.97 20.23
CA GLY A 48 19.94 10.35 18.98
C GLY A 48 21.02 10.42 17.87
N VAL A 49 22.25 10.79 18.20
CA VAL A 49 23.40 10.79 17.30
C VAL A 49 24.40 9.74 17.77
N ASP A 50 24.64 8.73 16.95
CA ASP A 50 25.65 7.71 17.22
C ASP A 50 27.03 8.20 16.79
N LEU A 51 27.78 8.68 17.76
CA LEU A 51 29.15 9.18 17.54
C LEU A 51 30.15 8.05 17.24
N SER A 52 29.83 6.79 17.52
CA SER A 52 30.68 5.64 17.20
C SER A 52 30.77 5.37 15.69
N ALA A 53 29.81 5.90 14.93
CA ALA A 53 29.82 5.82 13.47
C ALA A 53 30.91 6.67 12.81
N ARG A 54 31.48 7.65 13.53
CA ARG A 54 32.49 8.58 12.99
C ARG A 54 33.82 7.90 12.73
N ASN A 55 34.48 8.33 11.66
CA ASN A 55 35.90 8.05 11.41
C ASN A 55 36.70 9.33 11.65
N GLU A 56 37.28 9.46 12.83
CA GLU A 56 38.07 10.65 13.27
C GLU A 56 39.41 10.80 12.52
N ALA A 57 39.85 9.78 11.76
CA ALA A 57 41.04 9.87 10.94
C ALA A 57 40.79 10.70 9.64
N VAL A 58 39.53 10.87 9.26
CA VAL A 58 39.13 11.68 8.11
C VAL A 58 38.85 13.12 8.56
N LYS A 59 39.37 14.13 7.84
CA LYS A 59 39.05 15.52 8.15
C LYS A 59 37.67 15.88 7.61
N PRO A 60 36.82 16.54 8.40
CA PRO A 60 35.43 16.87 7.97
C PRO A 60 35.38 17.81 6.76
N GLY A 61 36.44 18.58 6.51
CA GLY A 61 36.55 19.46 5.35
C GLY A 61 36.98 18.74 4.06
N ASP A 62 37.57 17.55 4.19
CA ASP A 62 38.01 16.75 3.04
C ASP A 62 36.87 15.80 2.58
N ASP A 63 36.25 15.07 3.51
CA ASP A 63 35.10 14.21 3.25
C ASP A 63 34.21 14.14 4.50
N PHE A 64 33.16 14.95 4.49
CA PHE A 64 32.23 15.00 5.64
C PHE A 64 31.44 13.71 5.83
N PHE A 65 31.09 13.02 4.75
CA PHE A 65 30.36 11.75 4.86
C PHE A 65 31.21 10.68 5.53
N MET A 66 32.43 10.50 5.07
CA MET A 66 33.36 9.54 5.69
C MET A 66 33.77 9.95 7.09
N TYR A 67 33.91 11.24 7.38
CA TYR A 67 34.11 11.71 8.76
C TYR A 67 32.92 11.34 9.66
N ALA A 68 31.70 11.61 9.23
CA ALA A 68 30.49 11.45 10.07
C ALA A 68 30.02 9.99 10.21
N SER A 69 30.27 9.14 9.20
CA SER A 69 29.68 7.80 9.08
C SER A 69 30.68 6.72 8.63
N GLY A 70 31.96 7.05 8.46
CA GLY A 70 32.95 6.16 7.83
C GLY A 70 33.14 4.86 8.61
N THR A 71 33.20 4.89 9.93
CA THR A 71 33.34 3.66 10.74
C THR A 71 32.13 2.74 10.56
N TRP A 72 30.92 3.29 10.53
CA TRP A 72 29.72 2.50 10.21
C TRP A 72 29.75 1.98 8.79
N TYR A 73 30.08 2.84 7.81
CA TYR A 73 30.10 2.48 6.38
C TYR A 73 31.06 1.32 6.08
N ASP A 74 32.25 1.35 6.65
CA ASP A 74 33.28 0.32 6.45
C ASP A 74 32.93 -1.02 7.10
N ASN A 75 32.13 -1.02 8.17
CA ASN A 75 31.77 -2.21 8.94
C ASN A 75 30.35 -2.75 8.62
N TYR A 76 29.51 -2.00 7.88
CA TYR A 76 28.17 -2.43 7.59
C TYR A 76 28.11 -3.36 6.37
N ASN A 77 27.59 -4.57 6.56
CA ASN A 77 27.35 -5.51 5.47
C ASN A 77 25.94 -5.30 4.93
N MET A 78 25.83 -4.73 3.73
CA MET A 78 24.56 -4.51 3.05
C MET A 78 23.87 -5.84 2.73
N PRO A 79 22.63 -6.11 3.19
CA PRO A 79 21.86 -7.27 2.77
C PRO A 79 21.64 -7.28 1.26
N ALA A 80 21.62 -8.48 0.67
CA ALA A 80 21.53 -8.64 -0.79
C ALA A 80 20.22 -8.12 -1.41
N ASP A 81 19.17 -8.01 -0.61
CA ASP A 81 17.85 -7.49 -0.99
C ASP A 81 17.73 -5.96 -0.85
N LYS A 82 18.76 -5.29 -0.33
CA LYS A 82 18.77 -3.83 -0.13
C LYS A 82 19.63 -3.14 -1.19
N THR A 83 19.15 -2.01 -1.68
CA THR A 83 19.92 -1.13 -2.58
C THR A 83 20.44 0.12 -1.87
N ARG A 84 19.94 0.39 -0.65
CA ARG A 84 20.34 1.49 0.21
C ARG A 84 20.02 1.13 1.66
N TYR A 85 20.80 1.67 2.57
CA TYR A 85 20.56 1.54 4.01
C TYR A 85 21.01 2.80 4.76
N GLY A 86 20.42 3.06 5.92
CA GLY A 86 20.73 4.20 6.78
C GLY A 86 19.76 4.29 7.94
N ALA A 87 19.84 5.37 8.71
CA ALA A 87 19.06 5.55 9.94
C ALA A 87 17.54 5.38 9.74
N PHE A 88 16.99 5.89 8.62
CA PHE A 88 15.56 5.71 8.31
C PHE A 88 15.20 4.26 7.97
N SER A 89 16.10 3.52 7.32
CA SER A 89 15.89 2.09 7.06
C SER A 89 15.86 1.30 8.36
N ALA A 90 16.81 1.56 9.26
CA ALA A 90 16.87 0.94 10.58
C ALA A 90 15.63 1.26 11.44
N LEU A 91 15.13 2.50 11.38
CA LEU A 91 13.90 2.90 12.09
C LEU A 91 12.67 2.21 11.52
N ALA A 92 12.56 2.09 10.19
CA ALA A 92 11.47 1.40 9.53
C ALA A 92 11.45 -0.08 9.92
N GLU A 93 12.58 -0.78 9.79
CA GLU A 93 12.71 -2.20 10.20
C GLU A 93 12.33 -2.41 11.67
N ARG A 94 12.83 -1.57 12.57
CA ARG A 94 12.45 -1.63 13.99
C ARG A 94 10.95 -1.41 14.21
N SER A 95 10.33 -0.50 13.45
CA SER A 95 8.88 -0.27 13.55
C SER A 95 8.10 -1.49 13.06
N GLU A 96 8.53 -2.10 11.96
CA GLU A 96 7.95 -3.32 11.42
C GLU A 96 8.06 -4.49 12.40
N ASP A 97 9.25 -4.70 13.01
CA ASP A 97 9.47 -5.72 14.02
C ASP A 97 8.57 -5.53 15.26
N ARG A 98 8.40 -4.28 15.71
CA ARG A 98 7.52 -3.96 16.84
C ARG A 98 6.06 -4.24 16.51
N VAL A 99 5.60 -3.83 15.33
CA VAL A 99 4.22 -4.11 14.86
C VAL A 99 4.00 -5.61 14.72
N LYS A 100 4.94 -6.33 14.10
CA LYS A 100 4.90 -7.79 13.99
C LYS A 100 4.77 -8.43 15.38
N LYS A 101 5.63 -8.03 16.33
CA LYS A 101 5.56 -8.56 17.69
C LYS A 101 4.22 -8.28 18.37
N ILE A 102 3.64 -7.09 18.21
CA ILE A 102 2.32 -6.77 18.76
C ILE A 102 1.25 -7.70 18.20
N ILE A 103 1.26 -7.93 16.87
CA ILE A 103 0.31 -8.80 16.20
C ILE A 103 0.45 -10.25 16.70
N GLU A 104 1.67 -10.77 16.76
CA GLU A 104 1.97 -12.12 17.25
C GLU A 104 1.59 -12.30 18.71
N ASP A 105 1.88 -11.31 19.58
CA ASP A 105 1.51 -11.31 20.99
C ASP A 105 -0.02 -11.29 21.18
N ILE A 106 -0.76 -10.54 20.33
CA ILE A 106 -2.22 -10.53 20.31
C ILE A 106 -2.75 -11.92 19.89
N ALA A 107 -2.25 -12.45 18.76
CA ALA A 107 -2.70 -13.72 18.23
C ALA A 107 -2.47 -14.92 19.18
N ALA A 108 -1.48 -14.82 20.07
CA ALA A 108 -1.14 -15.84 21.06
C ALA A 108 -1.97 -15.76 22.36
N ARG A 109 -2.70 -14.67 22.62
CA ARG A 109 -3.47 -14.48 23.87
C ARG A 109 -4.80 -15.22 23.82
N LYS A 110 -5.27 -15.66 24.99
CA LYS A 110 -6.57 -16.34 25.12
C LYS A 110 -7.75 -15.40 25.36
N GLU A 111 -7.47 -14.25 25.98
CA GLU A 111 -8.47 -13.24 26.29
C GLU A 111 -8.16 -11.99 25.48
N LEU A 112 -9.08 -11.60 24.62
CA LEU A 112 -8.95 -10.50 23.68
C LEU A 112 -10.16 -9.59 23.81
N ASN A 113 -9.97 -8.28 23.67
CA ASN A 113 -11.09 -7.37 23.41
C ASN A 113 -11.54 -7.48 21.94
N ALA A 114 -12.59 -6.72 21.56
CA ALA A 114 -13.20 -6.83 20.23
C ALA A 114 -12.23 -6.43 19.09
N GLU A 115 -11.43 -5.40 19.30
CA GLU A 115 -10.43 -4.93 18.32
C GLU A 115 -9.26 -5.91 18.20
N GLU A 116 -8.77 -6.42 19.31
CA GLU A 116 -7.72 -7.44 19.34
C GLU A 116 -8.17 -8.74 18.69
N GLN A 117 -9.45 -9.13 18.86
CA GLN A 117 -10.00 -10.30 18.21
C GLN A 117 -9.99 -10.15 16.67
N LEU A 118 -10.37 -8.98 16.14
CA LEU A 118 -10.29 -8.71 14.70
C LEU A 118 -8.87 -8.84 14.16
N VAL A 119 -7.87 -8.32 14.90
CA VAL A 119 -6.46 -8.44 14.52
C VAL A 119 -6.00 -9.90 14.51
N ALA A 120 -6.35 -10.64 15.58
CA ALA A 120 -5.99 -12.06 15.70
C ALA A 120 -6.65 -12.90 14.61
N ASP A 121 -7.94 -12.70 14.33
CA ASP A 121 -8.69 -13.45 13.32
C ASP A 121 -8.11 -13.18 11.91
N PHE A 122 -7.82 -11.92 11.59
CA PHE A 122 -7.21 -11.57 10.33
C PHE A 122 -5.81 -12.19 10.16
N TYR A 123 -4.95 -12.07 11.19
CA TYR A 123 -3.62 -12.65 11.17
C TYR A 123 -3.65 -14.18 11.05
N ASN A 124 -4.45 -14.85 11.88
CA ASN A 124 -4.57 -16.31 11.89
C ASN A 124 -5.11 -16.82 10.55
N SER A 125 -6.13 -16.17 9.98
CA SER A 125 -6.66 -16.54 8.66
C SER A 125 -5.64 -16.39 7.54
N TYR A 126 -4.78 -15.37 7.60
CA TYR A 126 -3.70 -15.17 6.63
C TYR A 126 -2.58 -16.20 6.78
N MET A 127 -2.29 -16.63 8.02
CA MET A 127 -1.24 -17.59 8.34
C MET A 127 -1.69 -19.05 8.27
N ASP A 128 -2.98 -19.33 8.05
CA ASP A 128 -3.53 -20.68 7.89
C ASP A 128 -3.17 -21.23 6.50
N THR A 129 -1.92 -21.62 6.35
CA THR A 129 -1.37 -22.17 5.10
C THR A 129 -2.02 -23.48 4.69
N ASP A 130 -2.54 -24.28 5.63
CA ASP A 130 -3.19 -25.54 5.34
C ASP A 130 -4.52 -25.30 4.63
N THR A 131 -5.36 -24.42 5.19
CA THR A 131 -6.62 -24.00 4.54
C THR A 131 -6.36 -23.30 3.21
N LEU A 132 -5.36 -22.42 3.13
CA LEU A 132 -5.00 -21.73 1.88
C LEU A 132 -4.58 -22.72 0.79
N ASN A 133 -3.79 -23.75 1.13
CA ASN A 133 -3.39 -24.80 0.20
C ASN A 133 -4.58 -25.66 -0.26
N GLU A 134 -5.51 -25.99 0.63
CA GLU A 134 -6.73 -26.72 0.29
C GLU A 134 -7.65 -25.92 -0.64
N LEU A 135 -7.81 -24.63 -0.38
CA LEU A 135 -8.62 -23.73 -1.21
C LEU A 135 -8.01 -23.52 -2.59
N GLY A 136 -6.68 -23.36 -2.66
CA GLY A 136 -5.97 -23.06 -3.91
C GLY A 136 -6.58 -21.87 -4.64
N VAL A 137 -6.93 -22.03 -5.91
CA VAL A 137 -7.52 -20.96 -6.76
C VAL A 137 -9.05 -20.86 -6.66
N LYS A 138 -9.72 -21.71 -5.89
CA LYS A 138 -11.18 -21.73 -5.78
C LYS A 138 -11.79 -20.34 -5.44
N PRO A 139 -11.21 -19.54 -4.51
CA PRO A 139 -11.78 -18.23 -4.17
C PRO A 139 -11.82 -17.23 -5.32
N ILE A 140 -10.89 -17.31 -6.27
CA ILE A 140 -10.82 -16.42 -7.44
C ILE A 140 -11.52 -17.02 -8.67
N GLN A 141 -12.03 -18.25 -8.61
CA GLN A 141 -12.67 -18.92 -9.75
C GLN A 141 -13.83 -18.11 -10.35
N PRO A 142 -14.71 -17.46 -9.57
CA PRO A 142 -15.77 -16.63 -10.15
C PRO A 142 -15.23 -15.51 -11.06
N LEU A 143 -14.12 -14.86 -10.63
CA LEU A 143 -13.46 -13.82 -11.41
C LEU A 143 -12.79 -14.38 -12.66
N LEU A 144 -12.12 -15.53 -12.56
CA LEU A 144 -11.52 -16.21 -13.72
C LEU A 144 -12.60 -16.60 -14.74
N ASN A 145 -13.74 -17.09 -14.29
CA ASN A 145 -14.89 -17.42 -15.16
C ASN A 145 -15.45 -16.16 -15.84
N GLN A 146 -15.57 -15.04 -15.11
CA GLN A 146 -16.03 -13.78 -15.69
C GLN A 146 -15.09 -13.31 -16.80
N ILE A 147 -13.76 -13.37 -16.57
CA ILE A 147 -12.75 -13.00 -17.56
C ILE A 147 -12.81 -13.94 -18.77
N SER A 148 -12.95 -15.24 -18.57
CA SER A 148 -13.00 -16.25 -19.63
C SER A 148 -14.24 -16.13 -20.53
N ASN A 149 -15.33 -15.58 -19.99
CA ASN A 149 -16.61 -15.42 -20.70
C ASN A 149 -16.74 -14.06 -21.40
N MET A 150 -15.72 -13.21 -21.40
CA MET A 150 -15.74 -11.96 -22.14
C MET A 150 -15.70 -12.23 -23.64
N GLU A 151 -16.66 -11.67 -24.38
CA GLU A 151 -16.80 -11.81 -25.84
C GLU A 151 -16.75 -10.46 -26.57
N SER A 152 -16.84 -9.35 -25.83
CA SER A 152 -16.95 -8.01 -26.40
C SER A 152 -16.07 -6.98 -25.67
N THR A 153 -15.89 -5.82 -26.31
CA THR A 153 -15.25 -4.64 -25.67
C THR A 153 -16.12 -4.06 -24.56
N ASP A 154 -17.42 -4.30 -24.58
CA ASP A 154 -18.33 -3.87 -23.50
C ASP A 154 -18.13 -4.72 -22.24
N ASP A 155 -17.93 -6.04 -22.40
CA ASP A 155 -17.56 -6.92 -21.28
C ASP A 155 -16.22 -6.50 -20.67
N LEU A 156 -15.27 -6.10 -21.51
CA LEU A 156 -13.98 -5.58 -21.06
C LEU A 156 -14.16 -4.28 -20.25
N ALA A 157 -14.98 -3.35 -20.74
CA ALA A 157 -15.29 -2.10 -20.05
C ALA A 157 -15.99 -2.36 -18.71
N TYR A 158 -16.90 -3.34 -18.67
CA TYR A 158 -17.57 -3.79 -17.45
C TYR A 158 -16.56 -4.31 -16.41
N VAL A 159 -15.67 -5.23 -16.79
CA VAL A 159 -14.65 -5.79 -15.88
C VAL A 159 -13.68 -4.71 -15.41
N PHE A 160 -13.28 -3.79 -16.30
CA PHE A 160 -12.41 -2.67 -15.93
C PHE A 160 -13.08 -1.72 -14.92
N GLY A 161 -14.38 -1.44 -15.10
CA GLY A 161 -15.14 -0.64 -14.15
C GLY A 161 -15.26 -1.28 -12.78
N GLN A 162 -15.37 -2.62 -12.71
CA GLN A 162 -15.41 -3.37 -11.46
C GLN A 162 -14.03 -3.56 -10.78
N SER A 163 -12.94 -3.16 -11.43
CA SER A 163 -11.58 -3.35 -10.92
C SER A 163 -11.36 -2.77 -9.52
N TRP A 164 -12.09 -1.74 -9.16
CA TRP A 164 -12.09 -1.13 -7.82
C TRP A 164 -12.58 -2.06 -6.72
N LEU A 165 -13.58 -2.89 -7.02
CA LEU A 165 -14.15 -3.84 -6.07
C LEU A 165 -13.38 -5.16 -6.07
N SER A 166 -12.87 -5.57 -7.23
CA SER A 166 -12.18 -6.85 -7.41
C SER A 166 -10.68 -6.80 -7.14
N GLY A 167 -10.08 -5.60 -7.01
CA GLY A 167 -8.63 -5.43 -6.86
C GLY A 167 -7.83 -5.71 -8.13
N LEU A 168 -8.48 -5.89 -9.28
CA LEU A 168 -7.81 -6.11 -10.56
C LEU A 168 -7.02 -4.87 -10.99
N ARG A 169 -5.82 -5.11 -11.51
CA ARG A 169 -5.04 -4.06 -12.17
C ARG A 169 -5.41 -4.02 -13.65
N THR A 170 -5.92 -2.89 -14.11
CA THR A 170 -6.37 -2.69 -15.48
C THR A 170 -5.56 -1.60 -16.17
N PRO A 171 -5.54 -1.54 -17.51
CA PRO A 171 -4.86 -0.48 -18.26
C PRO A 171 -5.38 0.92 -17.96
N ILE A 172 -6.63 1.04 -17.51
CA ILE A 172 -7.25 2.29 -17.09
C ILE A 172 -7.52 2.17 -15.59
N GLY A 173 -6.85 2.97 -14.80
CA GLY A 173 -7.09 3.09 -13.37
C GLY A 173 -7.44 4.53 -13.01
N GLY A 174 -7.90 4.75 -11.79
CA GLY A 174 -8.18 6.10 -11.37
C GLY A 174 -9.00 6.18 -10.08
N GLY A 175 -9.54 7.33 -9.73
CA GLY A 175 -10.38 7.54 -8.55
C GLY A 175 -10.85 8.95 -8.38
N MET A 176 -11.73 9.12 -7.41
CA MET A 176 -12.15 10.45 -7.02
C MET A 176 -10.99 11.19 -6.35
N TRP A 177 -10.70 12.37 -6.84
CA TRP A 177 -9.69 13.26 -6.32
C TRP A 177 -10.22 14.70 -6.28
N PHE A 178 -9.58 15.57 -5.51
CA PHE A 178 -9.94 16.99 -5.58
C PHE A 178 -9.55 17.58 -6.93
N ASN A 179 -10.42 18.44 -7.47
CA ASN A 179 -10.13 19.15 -8.71
C ASN A 179 -8.96 20.12 -8.49
N ARG A 180 -7.93 20.01 -9.32
CA ARG A 180 -6.69 20.80 -9.17
C ARG A 180 -6.87 22.29 -9.49
N LEU A 181 -7.94 22.65 -10.22
CA LEU A 181 -8.27 24.03 -10.56
C LEU A 181 -9.30 24.63 -9.58
N ASP A 182 -10.09 23.79 -8.89
CA ASP A 182 -11.05 24.19 -7.88
C ASP A 182 -11.05 23.19 -6.73
N PRO A 183 -10.22 23.39 -5.69
CA PRO A 183 -10.06 22.43 -4.59
C PRO A 183 -11.36 22.15 -3.79
N ASN A 184 -12.43 22.93 -4.01
CA ASN A 184 -13.72 22.69 -3.37
C ASN A 184 -14.57 21.66 -4.12
N LYS A 185 -14.10 21.15 -5.25
CA LYS A 185 -14.77 20.14 -6.06
C LYS A 185 -13.95 18.86 -6.16
N TYR A 186 -14.67 17.77 -6.30
CA TYR A 186 -14.07 16.48 -6.64
C TYR A 186 -14.24 16.21 -8.15
N GLU A 187 -13.29 15.49 -8.70
CA GLU A 187 -13.34 15.00 -10.07
C GLU A 187 -12.84 13.56 -10.14
N MET A 188 -13.28 12.82 -11.14
CA MET A 188 -12.73 11.51 -11.44
C MET A 188 -11.38 11.67 -12.13
N SER A 189 -10.32 11.19 -11.51
CA SER A 189 -8.99 11.14 -12.11
C SER A 189 -8.78 9.77 -12.75
N LEU A 190 -8.45 9.74 -14.03
CA LEU A 190 -8.07 8.52 -14.75
C LEU A 190 -6.59 8.54 -15.06
N GLY A 191 -5.96 7.39 -14.93
CA GLY A 191 -4.53 7.21 -15.17
C GLY A 191 -4.23 5.94 -15.96
N ALA A 192 -3.08 5.93 -16.64
CA ALA A 192 -2.57 4.75 -17.32
C ALA A 192 -2.03 3.72 -16.33
N GLY A 193 -2.43 2.46 -16.50
CA GLY A 193 -2.01 1.28 -15.74
C GLY A 193 -1.70 0.10 -16.66
N GLY A 194 -1.90 -1.12 -16.16
CA GLY A 194 -1.83 -2.35 -16.95
C GLY A 194 -0.41 -2.85 -17.25
N LEU A 195 0.57 -2.46 -16.43
CA LEU A 195 1.92 -3.03 -16.48
C LEU A 195 2.15 -3.89 -15.24
N GLY A 196 2.61 -5.11 -15.40
CA GLY A 196 3.01 -5.99 -14.31
C GLY A 196 4.40 -5.67 -13.77
N LEU A 197 5.32 -5.21 -14.62
CA LEU A 197 6.64 -4.71 -14.21
C LEU A 197 6.55 -3.22 -13.79
N PRO A 198 7.50 -2.72 -12.98
CA PRO A 198 7.36 -1.44 -12.29
C PRO A 198 7.26 -0.20 -13.18
N ASP A 199 7.81 -0.22 -14.38
CA ASP A 199 7.92 0.95 -15.24
C ASP A 199 8.06 0.53 -16.72
N ARG A 200 7.71 1.44 -17.64
CA ARG A 200 7.85 1.25 -19.08
C ARG A 200 9.27 0.89 -19.53
N SER A 201 10.28 1.35 -18.83
CA SER A 201 11.69 1.06 -19.14
C SER A 201 11.99 -0.43 -19.12
N TYR A 202 11.35 -1.19 -18.24
CA TYR A 202 11.52 -2.64 -18.15
C TYR A 202 11.09 -3.36 -19.43
N TYR A 203 10.19 -2.78 -20.22
CA TYR A 203 9.67 -3.33 -21.49
C TYR A 203 10.44 -2.84 -22.71
N LEU A 204 10.96 -1.59 -22.66
CA LEU A 204 11.43 -0.86 -23.84
C LEU A 204 12.93 -0.67 -23.91
N GLU A 205 13.68 -0.88 -22.84
CA GLU A 205 15.12 -0.70 -22.78
C GLU A 205 15.85 -2.06 -22.77
N ASP A 206 17.03 -2.11 -23.39
CA ASP A 206 17.81 -3.35 -23.58
C ASP A 206 19.00 -3.48 -22.63
N ALA A 207 19.03 -2.69 -21.53
CA ALA A 207 20.02 -2.92 -20.49
C ALA A 207 19.87 -4.35 -19.90
N GLU A 208 20.98 -5.02 -19.66
CA GLU A 208 21.03 -6.44 -19.24
C GLU A 208 20.05 -6.76 -18.09
N ARG A 209 19.97 -5.88 -17.11
CA ARG A 209 19.04 -6.02 -15.98
C ARG A 209 17.58 -6.12 -16.42
N PHE A 210 17.17 -5.33 -17.43
CA PHE A 210 15.79 -5.32 -17.92
C PHE A 210 15.50 -6.58 -18.75
N VAL A 211 16.46 -7.02 -19.55
CA VAL A 211 16.34 -8.27 -20.32
C VAL A 211 16.14 -9.45 -19.37
N LYS A 212 17.03 -9.61 -18.37
CA LYS A 212 16.91 -10.66 -17.36
C LYS A 212 15.59 -10.60 -16.58
N THR A 213 15.11 -9.38 -16.27
CA THR A 213 13.83 -9.22 -15.58
C THR A 213 12.67 -9.66 -16.47
N ARG A 214 12.66 -9.32 -17.77
CA ARG A 214 11.60 -9.79 -18.70
C ARG A 214 11.59 -11.33 -18.83
N GLU A 215 12.76 -11.96 -18.91
CA GLU A 215 12.86 -13.43 -18.96
C GLU A 215 12.27 -14.08 -17.70
N ALA A 216 12.65 -13.59 -16.52
CA ALA A 216 12.10 -14.06 -15.25
C ALA A 216 10.60 -13.79 -15.13
N TYR A 217 10.13 -12.65 -15.64
CA TYR A 217 8.73 -12.27 -15.64
C TYR A 217 7.86 -13.19 -16.50
N VAL A 218 8.33 -13.54 -17.72
CA VAL A 218 7.63 -14.51 -18.58
C VAL A 218 7.52 -15.87 -17.90
N ALA A 219 8.58 -16.33 -17.25
CA ALA A 219 8.54 -17.59 -16.49
C ALA A 219 7.53 -17.52 -15.34
N HIS A 220 7.53 -16.43 -14.59
CA HIS A 220 6.57 -16.19 -13.51
C HIS A 220 5.13 -16.17 -14.01
N ILE A 221 4.83 -15.46 -15.10
CA ILE A 221 3.47 -15.44 -15.69
C ILE A 221 3.04 -16.86 -16.08
N ALA A 222 3.94 -17.63 -16.71
CA ALA A 222 3.63 -19.01 -17.11
C ALA A 222 3.29 -19.89 -15.91
N ASP A 223 3.99 -19.73 -14.79
CA ASP A 223 3.70 -20.46 -13.56
C ASP A 223 2.37 -20.02 -12.92
N MET A 224 2.07 -18.73 -12.89
CA MET A 224 0.77 -18.23 -12.41
C MET A 224 -0.41 -18.74 -13.25
N LEU A 225 -0.25 -18.81 -14.57
CA LEU A 225 -1.25 -19.37 -15.47
C LEU A 225 -1.47 -20.87 -15.24
N LYS A 226 -0.42 -21.63 -14.87
CA LYS A 226 -0.57 -23.05 -14.46
C LYS A 226 -1.43 -23.19 -13.22
N PHE A 227 -1.22 -22.34 -12.20
CA PHE A 227 -2.08 -22.35 -11.00
C PHE A 227 -3.54 -22.05 -11.34
N ALA A 228 -3.80 -21.23 -12.35
CA ALA A 228 -5.14 -20.95 -12.84
C ALA A 228 -5.72 -22.04 -13.77
N ASN A 229 -5.00 -23.15 -13.99
CA ASN A 229 -5.35 -24.23 -14.91
C ASN A 229 -5.56 -23.76 -16.37
N VAL A 230 -4.75 -22.83 -16.82
CA VAL A 230 -4.76 -22.30 -18.19
C VAL A 230 -3.78 -23.10 -19.06
N ASP A 231 -4.24 -23.51 -20.22
CA ASP A 231 -3.41 -24.21 -21.22
C ASP A 231 -2.45 -23.26 -21.97
N ASN A 232 -1.40 -23.83 -22.59
CA ASN A 232 -0.43 -23.12 -23.42
C ASN A 232 0.24 -21.95 -22.70
N THR A 233 0.61 -22.17 -21.43
CA THR A 233 1.05 -21.11 -20.50
C THR A 233 2.26 -20.33 -20.99
N THR A 234 3.22 -20.98 -21.66
CA THR A 234 4.43 -20.34 -22.18
C THR A 234 4.12 -19.36 -23.31
N GLU A 235 3.30 -19.78 -24.28
CA GLU A 235 2.89 -18.94 -25.40
C GLU A 235 2.02 -17.77 -24.92
N ARG A 236 1.11 -18.03 -23.99
CA ARG A 236 0.27 -16.99 -23.38
C ARG A 236 1.10 -16.00 -22.56
N ALA A 237 2.09 -16.45 -21.83
CA ALA A 237 2.98 -15.57 -21.08
C ALA A 237 3.76 -14.61 -21.99
N LYS A 238 4.23 -15.10 -23.15
CA LYS A 238 4.87 -14.26 -24.17
C LYS A 238 3.88 -13.25 -24.77
N ALA A 239 2.67 -13.69 -25.09
CA ALA A 239 1.63 -12.82 -25.62
C ALA A 239 1.22 -11.72 -24.61
N ILE A 240 1.22 -12.03 -23.31
CA ILE A 240 0.99 -11.04 -22.25
C ILE A 240 2.14 -10.01 -22.23
N LEU A 241 3.40 -10.45 -22.27
CA LEU A 241 4.55 -9.53 -22.33
C LEU A 241 4.49 -8.63 -23.58
N GLU A 242 4.09 -9.16 -24.73
CA GLU A 242 3.91 -8.39 -25.98
C GLU A 242 2.79 -7.34 -25.84
N LEU A 243 1.67 -7.72 -25.23
CA LEU A 243 0.56 -6.79 -24.97
C LEU A 243 0.99 -5.68 -24.02
N GLU A 244 1.63 -6.03 -22.89
CA GLU A 244 2.12 -5.05 -21.93
C GLU A 244 3.20 -4.15 -22.53
N THR A 245 4.03 -4.67 -23.45
CA THR A 245 5.01 -3.86 -24.20
C THR A 245 4.31 -2.80 -25.07
N LYS A 246 3.20 -3.14 -25.73
CA LYS A 246 2.39 -2.16 -26.47
C LYS A 246 1.77 -1.12 -25.55
N ILE A 247 1.26 -1.53 -24.39
CA ILE A 247 0.76 -0.61 -23.35
C ILE A 247 1.89 0.32 -22.87
N ALA A 248 3.09 -0.24 -22.60
CA ALA A 248 4.26 0.52 -22.15
C ALA A 248 4.72 1.57 -23.18
N GLN A 249 4.57 1.31 -24.47
CA GLN A 249 4.85 2.29 -25.54
C GLN A 249 3.95 3.52 -25.43
N GLY A 250 2.68 3.34 -25.05
CA GLY A 250 1.73 4.42 -24.80
C GLY A 250 1.96 5.20 -23.50
N HIS A 251 2.66 4.62 -22.53
CA HIS A 251 2.95 5.29 -21.27
C HIS A 251 3.96 6.43 -21.44
N TRP A 252 3.70 7.53 -20.76
CA TRP A 252 4.65 8.63 -20.71
C TRP A 252 5.91 8.27 -19.93
N PRO A 253 7.10 8.76 -20.35
CA PRO A 253 8.31 8.69 -19.55
C PRO A 253 8.11 9.36 -18.19
N ARG A 254 8.91 8.95 -17.20
CA ARG A 254 8.79 9.40 -15.81
C ARG A 254 8.89 10.92 -15.66
N GLU A 255 9.76 11.54 -16.44
CA GLU A 255 9.98 13.00 -16.45
C GLU A 255 8.71 13.72 -16.91
N LYS A 256 8.07 13.22 -17.97
CA LYS A 256 6.84 13.79 -18.52
C LYS A 256 5.67 13.66 -17.54
N ARG A 257 5.56 12.52 -16.85
CA ARG A 257 4.52 12.28 -15.83
C ARG A 257 4.62 13.24 -14.63
N ARG A 258 5.82 13.75 -14.32
CA ARG A 258 6.04 14.71 -13.22
C ARG A 258 5.67 16.14 -13.59
N ASN A 259 5.48 16.43 -14.86
CA ASN A 259 5.06 17.74 -15.30
C ASN A 259 3.56 17.94 -15.02
N ARG A 260 3.27 18.82 -14.06
CA ARG A 260 1.90 19.06 -13.59
C ARG A 260 1.00 19.68 -14.65
N ASP A 261 1.53 20.54 -15.51
CA ASP A 261 0.76 21.20 -16.54
C ASP A 261 0.36 20.22 -17.63
N LEU A 262 1.27 19.34 -18.04
CA LEU A 262 0.98 18.28 -19.01
C LEU A 262 -0.03 17.25 -18.48
N SER A 263 -0.05 17.01 -17.18
CA SER A 263 -0.95 16.03 -16.56
C SER A 263 -2.33 16.61 -16.22
N LEU A 264 -2.59 17.87 -16.49
CA LEU A 264 -3.88 18.53 -16.30
C LEU A 264 -4.70 18.45 -17.60
N ASN A 265 -5.31 17.30 -17.85
CA ASN A 265 -6.13 17.06 -19.06
C ASN A 265 -7.59 16.86 -18.63
N GLN A 266 -8.30 17.96 -18.35
CA GLN A 266 -9.71 17.89 -18.00
C GLN A 266 -10.55 17.66 -19.26
N ILE A 267 -11.33 16.60 -19.24
CA ILE A 267 -12.22 16.19 -20.33
C ILE A 267 -13.60 15.98 -19.71
N LYS A 268 -14.65 16.49 -20.33
CA LYS A 268 -16.01 16.22 -19.91
C LYS A 268 -16.37 14.78 -20.20
N ARG A 269 -17.18 14.17 -19.32
CA ARG A 269 -17.63 12.79 -19.51
C ARG A 269 -18.27 12.56 -20.88
N GLU A 270 -19.08 13.50 -21.36
CA GLU A 270 -19.77 13.47 -22.66
C GLU A 270 -18.80 13.44 -23.85
N ASP A 271 -17.57 13.96 -23.69
CA ASP A 271 -16.56 14.04 -24.76
C ASP A 271 -15.61 12.84 -24.78
N LEU A 272 -15.66 11.94 -23.77
CA LEU A 272 -14.72 10.82 -23.66
C LEU A 272 -14.82 9.86 -24.85
N ALA A 273 -16.02 9.50 -25.27
CA ALA A 273 -16.23 8.55 -26.36
C ALA A 273 -15.70 9.10 -27.70
N SER A 274 -15.78 10.41 -27.94
CA SER A 274 -15.23 11.06 -29.13
C SER A 274 -13.72 11.26 -29.04
N THR A 275 -13.19 11.54 -27.83
CA THR A 275 -11.76 11.76 -27.61
C THR A 275 -10.96 10.45 -27.60
N TYR A 276 -11.53 9.41 -27.02
CA TYR A 276 -10.95 8.08 -26.90
C TYR A 276 -11.93 7.02 -27.40
N PRO A 277 -12.07 6.88 -28.72
CA PRO A 277 -13.00 5.93 -29.32
C PRO A 277 -12.55 4.47 -29.12
N GLY A 278 -13.50 3.54 -29.22
CA GLY A 278 -13.22 2.10 -29.14
C GLY A 278 -13.29 1.50 -27.73
N PHE A 279 -13.68 2.30 -26.73
CA PHE A 279 -13.94 1.84 -25.37
C PHE A 279 -15.29 2.37 -24.89
N ASN A 280 -16.08 1.51 -24.26
CA ASN A 280 -17.41 1.89 -23.74
C ASN A 280 -17.31 2.56 -22.37
N TRP A 281 -17.12 3.88 -22.36
CA TRP A 281 -16.97 4.69 -21.16
C TRP A 281 -18.21 4.67 -20.28
N ASP A 282 -19.41 4.57 -20.84
CA ASP A 282 -20.64 4.55 -20.07
C ASP A 282 -20.75 3.27 -19.25
N VAL A 283 -20.51 2.11 -19.86
CA VAL A 283 -20.44 0.82 -19.16
C VAL A 283 -19.36 0.86 -18.07
N TYR A 284 -18.18 1.39 -18.38
CA TYR A 284 -17.10 1.53 -17.40
C TYR A 284 -17.54 2.33 -16.16
N PHE A 285 -18.07 3.55 -16.36
CA PHE A 285 -18.48 4.41 -15.26
C PHE A 285 -19.67 3.86 -14.46
N GLU A 286 -20.59 3.18 -15.10
CA GLU A 286 -21.70 2.51 -14.42
C GLU A 286 -21.20 1.52 -13.36
N GLN A 287 -20.12 0.81 -13.66
CA GLN A 287 -19.54 -0.21 -12.77
C GLN A 287 -18.64 0.40 -11.67
N THR A 288 -18.08 1.57 -11.87
CA THR A 288 -17.26 2.23 -10.83
C THR A 288 -18.08 2.73 -9.63
N GLY A 289 -19.41 2.81 -9.76
CA GLY A 289 -20.29 3.40 -8.75
C GLY A 289 -20.25 4.93 -8.70
N TYR A 290 -19.44 5.59 -9.53
CA TYR A 290 -19.40 7.05 -9.66
C TYR A 290 -20.41 7.50 -10.72
N LYS A 291 -21.40 8.27 -10.28
CA LYS A 291 -22.46 8.81 -11.12
C LYS A 291 -22.14 10.20 -11.65
#